data_4034f1dc726aa37e80e0e5835ea389a4
#
_entry.id   4034f1dc726aa37e80e0e5835ea389a4
#
_cell.length_a   1.000
_cell.length_b   1.000
_cell.length_c   1.000
_cell.angle_alpha   90.00
_cell.angle_beta   90.00
_cell.angle_gamma   90.00
#
_symmetry.space_group_name_H-M   'P 1'
#
loop_
_entity.id
_entity.type
_entity.pdbx_description
1 polymer ?
#
loop_
_entity_poly.entity_id
_entity_poly.type
_entity_poly.pdbx_seq_one_letter_code
_entity_poly.pdbx_strand_id
1 'polypeptide(L)'
;MDNMKGFGMMIQELKKNPKTIVFTEGTDERILEAASRLLAGSFLTPILVGNKEAVLEAAEKYGYNIRGGEIIDPDDYERFDEMVELFCELRKSKGVTPEQAAKTLKRNNYFGTMLVKMGVADALLGGATYSTADTVRPALQLIKTKPGSSCVSSCFILVRPSATGENEVLAMGDCAINLKPSEDQLAEIAWEVAECGKHFGIDPKVAFLSYSTLGSGKGEDVDKMRNAAAKAKELYPSLPIEGELQFDAAVSPRVARTKCPNSEVAGQANTFIFPDINAGNIGYKIAQRLGNFDAYGPILLGLNAPINDLSRGCNAEEVYSMAIITAALANNI
;
A
#
# COMPACT_ATOMS: atom_id res chain seq x y z
N MET A 1 -1.75 10.69 -15.90
CA MET A 1 -1.11 10.83 -14.58
C MET A 1 -0.73 12.25 -14.20
N ASP A 2 -0.38 13.12 -15.12
CA ASP A 2 0.04 14.51 -14.82
C ASP A 2 -1.00 15.38 -14.09
N ASN A 3 -2.23 14.90 -13.95
CA ASN A 3 -3.34 15.63 -13.33
C ASN A 3 -3.59 15.31 -11.85
N MET A 4 -2.85 14.40 -11.22
CA MET A 4 -3.00 14.09 -9.80
C MET A 4 -2.07 15.00 -8.98
N LYS A 5 -2.61 16.01 -8.28
CA LYS A 5 -1.82 16.95 -7.43
C LYS A 5 -0.87 16.19 -6.49
N GLY A 6 -1.32 15.11 -5.85
CA GLY A 6 -0.51 14.30 -4.93
C GLY A 6 0.68 13.60 -5.61
N PHE A 7 0.52 13.12 -6.85
CA PHE A 7 1.58 12.42 -7.56
C PHE A 7 2.74 13.34 -7.95
N GLY A 8 2.42 14.56 -8.43
CA GLY A 8 3.41 15.58 -8.69
C GLY A 8 4.17 16.01 -7.42
N MET A 9 3.50 16.08 -6.28
CA MET A 9 4.12 16.37 -4.99
C MET A 9 5.08 15.26 -4.55
N MET A 10 4.69 13.99 -4.69
CA MET A 10 5.55 12.84 -4.39
C MET A 10 6.83 12.85 -5.23
N ILE A 11 6.72 13.09 -6.54
CA ILE A 11 7.88 13.20 -7.44
C ILE A 11 8.79 14.37 -7.03
N GLN A 12 8.22 15.52 -6.68
CA GLN A 12 9.01 16.67 -6.21
C GLN A 12 9.74 16.36 -4.91
N GLU A 13 9.09 15.64 -3.98
CA GLU A 13 9.73 15.23 -2.73
C GLU A 13 10.84 14.21 -2.97
N LEU A 14 10.61 13.22 -3.83
CA LEU A 14 11.63 12.25 -4.23
C LEU A 14 12.81 12.89 -4.98
N LYS A 15 12.59 13.98 -5.73
CA LYS A 15 13.69 14.77 -6.35
C LYS A 15 14.55 15.46 -5.31
N LYS A 16 13.99 15.91 -4.18
CA LYS A 16 14.74 16.50 -3.06
C LYS A 16 15.47 15.44 -2.23
N ASN A 17 14.80 14.30 -2.02
CA ASN A 17 15.28 13.18 -1.21
C ASN A 17 15.20 11.89 -2.03
N PRO A 18 16.13 11.64 -2.98
CA PRO A 18 16.13 10.45 -3.81
C PRO A 18 16.14 9.19 -2.97
N LYS A 19 15.36 8.19 -3.39
CA LYS A 19 15.22 6.92 -2.71
C LYS A 19 15.66 5.77 -3.60
N THR A 20 15.94 4.63 -2.97
CA THR A 20 16.24 3.37 -3.61
C THR A 20 15.11 2.39 -3.39
N ILE A 21 14.65 1.75 -4.46
CA ILE A 21 13.54 0.79 -4.42
C ILE A 21 13.94 -0.56 -5.01
N VAL A 22 13.61 -1.63 -4.28
CA VAL A 22 13.84 -3.01 -4.73
C VAL A 22 12.65 -3.49 -5.55
N PHE A 23 12.94 -4.07 -6.72
CA PHE A 23 12.03 -4.89 -7.50
C PHE A 23 12.49 -6.35 -7.46
N THR A 24 11.63 -7.24 -7.02
CA THR A 24 11.95 -8.65 -6.78
C THR A 24 11.87 -9.53 -8.03
N GLU A 25 11.34 -9.01 -9.15
CA GLU A 25 11.19 -9.71 -10.43
C GLU A 25 11.96 -8.99 -11.54
N GLY A 26 13.30 -8.93 -11.40
CA GLY A 26 14.18 -8.14 -12.27
C GLY A 26 14.16 -8.49 -13.76
N THR A 27 13.61 -9.65 -14.16
CA THR A 27 13.49 -10.06 -15.56
C THR A 27 12.09 -9.82 -16.17
N ASP A 28 11.10 -9.35 -15.36
CA ASP A 28 9.75 -9.10 -15.85
C ASP A 28 9.72 -7.84 -16.72
N GLU A 29 9.12 -7.94 -17.90
CA GLU A 29 9.04 -6.85 -18.89
C GLU A 29 8.46 -5.56 -18.31
N ARG A 30 7.38 -5.67 -17.51
CA ARG A 30 6.69 -4.53 -16.89
C ARG A 30 7.56 -3.81 -15.86
N ILE A 31 8.35 -4.60 -15.11
CA ILE A 31 9.32 -4.08 -14.13
C ILE A 31 10.46 -3.37 -14.85
N LEU A 32 11.00 -3.95 -15.93
CA LEU A 32 12.07 -3.36 -16.72
C LEU A 32 11.65 -2.05 -17.39
N GLU A 33 10.42 -1.99 -17.92
CA GLU A 33 9.84 -0.75 -18.47
C GLU A 33 9.72 0.33 -17.40
N ALA A 34 9.14 -0.01 -16.25
CA ALA A 34 8.99 0.93 -15.15
C ALA A 34 10.35 1.41 -14.63
N ALA A 35 11.31 0.50 -14.44
CA ALA A 35 12.68 0.83 -13.99
C ALA A 35 13.38 1.79 -14.96
N SER A 36 13.27 1.54 -16.27
CA SER A 36 13.83 2.43 -17.31
C SER A 36 13.24 3.85 -17.23
N ARG A 37 11.94 3.97 -16.99
CA ARG A 37 11.26 5.27 -16.84
C ARG A 37 11.64 5.99 -15.53
N LEU A 38 11.78 5.26 -14.43
CA LEU A 38 12.22 5.81 -13.14
C LEU A 38 13.64 6.37 -13.24
N LEU A 39 14.55 5.64 -13.88
CA LEU A 39 15.92 6.09 -14.13
C LEU A 39 15.97 7.35 -15.02
N ALA A 40 15.17 7.41 -16.07
CA ALA A 40 15.06 8.59 -16.91
C ALA A 40 14.56 9.82 -16.13
N GLY A 41 13.73 9.62 -15.09
CA GLY A 41 13.24 10.66 -14.20
C GLY A 41 14.27 11.16 -13.18
N SER A 42 15.33 10.40 -12.90
CA SER A 42 16.44 10.71 -11.98
C SER A 42 16.02 11.08 -10.55
N PHE A 43 14.93 10.50 -10.04
CA PHE A 43 14.43 10.76 -8.69
C PHE A 43 14.25 9.49 -7.84
N LEU A 44 14.42 8.31 -8.45
CA LEU A 44 14.28 7.01 -7.80
C LEU A 44 15.24 6.02 -8.45
N THR A 45 16.05 5.34 -7.64
CA THR A 45 17.03 4.36 -8.11
C THR A 45 16.46 2.95 -7.92
N PRO A 46 16.18 2.20 -8.99
CA PRO A 46 15.75 0.81 -8.89
C PRO A 46 16.92 -0.13 -8.61
N ILE A 47 16.69 -1.10 -7.71
CA ILE A 47 17.48 -2.32 -7.55
C ILE A 47 16.65 -3.45 -8.13
N LEU A 48 17.19 -4.14 -9.13
CA LEU A 48 16.58 -5.28 -9.79
C LEU A 48 17.16 -6.56 -9.21
N VAL A 49 16.36 -7.37 -8.53
CA VAL A 49 16.81 -8.64 -7.94
C VAL A 49 16.67 -9.76 -8.97
N GLY A 50 17.75 -10.46 -9.20
CA GLY A 50 17.82 -11.62 -10.10
C GLY A 50 19.21 -11.84 -10.68
N ASN A 51 19.37 -12.95 -11.42
CA ASN A 51 20.61 -13.23 -12.10
C ASN A 51 20.99 -12.10 -13.07
N LYS A 52 22.19 -11.57 -12.92
CA LYS A 52 22.63 -10.36 -13.61
C LYS A 52 22.59 -10.47 -15.13
N GLU A 53 23.05 -11.61 -15.66
CA GLU A 53 23.05 -11.85 -17.11
C GLU A 53 21.62 -11.94 -17.65
N ALA A 54 20.76 -12.70 -16.95
CA ALA A 54 19.36 -12.84 -17.35
C ALA A 54 18.58 -11.50 -17.32
N VAL A 55 18.87 -10.64 -16.34
CA VAL A 55 18.23 -9.30 -16.27
C VAL A 55 18.69 -8.41 -17.43
N LEU A 56 20.00 -8.43 -17.75
CA LEU A 56 20.55 -7.65 -18.87
C LEU A 56 20.02 -8.15 -20.22
N GLU A 57 19.97 -9.47 -20.42
CA GLU A 57 19.42 -10.08 -21.64
C GLU A 57 17.93 -9.74 -21.82
N ALA A 58 17.15 -9.79 -20.73
CA ALA A 58 15.75 -9.41 -20.77
C ALA A 58 15.57 -7.92 -21.10
N ALA A 59 16.36 -7.04 -20.50
CA ALA A 59 16.31 -5.60 -20.79
C ALA A 59 16.66 -5.30 -22.26
N GLU A 60 17.68 -5.96 -22.81
CA GLU A 60 18.05 -5.83 -24.22
C GLU A 60 16.96 -6.37 -25.13
N LYS A 61 16.42 -7.55 -24.83
CA LYS A 61 15.34 -8.19 -25.61
C LYS A 61 14.11 -7.30 -25.73
N TYR A 62 13.72 -6.64 -24.64
CA TYR A 62 12.55 -5.76 -24.61
C TYR A 62 12.86 -4.30 -25.00
N GLY A 63 14.15 -3.94 -25.14
CA GLY A 63 14.58 -2.62 -25.58
C GLY A 63 14.55 -1.56 -24.47
N TYR A 64 14.62 -1.93 -23.21
CA TYR A 64 14.60 -1.00 -22.08
C TYR A 64 16.01 -0.65 -21.59
N ASN A 65 16.26 0.64 -21.36
CA ASN A 65 17.53 1.12 -20.82
C ASN A 65 17.48 1.15 -19.29
N ILE A 66 18.21 0.24 -18.66
CA ILE A 66 18.32 0.14 -17.19
C ILE A 66 19.68 0.62 -16.66
N ARG A 67 20.47 1.34 -17.46
CA ARG A 67 21.77 1.89 -17.02
C ARG A 67 21.56 2.93 -15.92
N GLY A 68 22.28 2.77 -14.80
CA GLY A 68 22.14 3.59 -13.61
C GLY A 68 21.28 2.93 -12.51
N GLY A 69 20.55 1.86 -12.82
CA GLY A 69 19.97 0.96 -11.83
C GLY A 69 21.01 -0.07 -11.37
N GLU A 70 20.77 -0.65 -10.20
CA GLU A 70 21.58 -1.73 -9.65
C GLU A 70 20.94 -3.08 -9.94
N ILE A 71 21.74 -4.10 -10.23
CA ILE A 71 21.28 -5.49 -10.35
C ILE A 71 21.97 -6.28 -9.25
N ILE A 72 21.19 -6.92 -8.38
CA ILE A 72 21.72 -7.74 -7.29
C ILE A 72 21.28 -9.20 -7.50
N ASP A 73 22.26 -10.07 -7.70
CA ASP A 73 22.06 -11.51 -7.79
C ASP A 73 22.16 -12.13 -6.39
N PRO A 74 21.10 -12.81 -5.89
CA PRO A 74 21.17 -13.52 -4.61
C PRO A 74 22.23 -14.61 -4.55
N ASP A 75 22.74 -15.08 -5.70
CA ASP A 75 23.78 -16.10 -5.77
C ASP A 75 25.20 -15.54 -5.70
N ASP A 76 25.37 -14.24 -5.96
CA ASP A 76 26.67 -13.53 -5.99
C ASP A 76 26.65 -12.25 -5.13
N TYR A 77 25.91 -12.24 -4.04
CA TYR A 77 25.82 -11.08 -3.16
C TYR A 77 26.91 -11.12 -2.08
N GLU A 78 27.83 -10.14 -2.11
CA GLU A 78 29.00 -10.09 -1.21
C GLU A 78 28.67 -10.11 0.29
N ARG A 79 27.50 -9.55 0.70
CA ARG A 79 27.03 -9.51 2.10
C ARG A 79 26.03 -10.62 2.42
N PHE A 80 26.04 -11.72 1.68
CA PHE A 80 25.05 -12.80 1.86
C PHE A 80 25.16 -13.47 3.23
N ASP A 81 26.38 -13.69 3.74
CA ASP A 81 26.59 -14.32 5.05
C ASP A 81 26.07 -13.42 6.19
N GLU A 82 26.31 -12.09 6.13
CA GLU A 82 25.74 -11.11 7.06
C GLU A 82 24.19 -11.13 7.01
N MET A 83 23.63 -11.25 5.81
CA MET A 83 22.18 -11.37 5.62
C MET A 83 21.61 -12.63 6.26
N VAL A 84 22.31 -13.77 6.15
CA VAL A 84 21.94 -15.05 6.79
C VAL A 84 21.96 -14.91 8.31
N GLU A 85 23.00 -14.32 8.88
CA GLU A 85 23.14 -14.10 10.32
C GLU A 85 21.99 -13.24 10.86
N LEU A 86 21.71 -12.10 10.20
CA LEU A 86 20.60 -11.21 10.57
C LEU A 86 19.25 -11.91 10.45
N PHE A 87 19.04 -12.71 9.39
CA PHE A 87 17.80 -13.48 9.24
C PHE A 87 17.61 -14.47 10.39
N CYS A 88 18.66 -15.19 10.79
CA CYS A 88 18.63 -16.12 11.93
C CYS A 88 18.29 -15.38 13.24
N GLU A 89 18.88 -14.20 13.46
CA GLU A 89 18.55 -13.36 14.62
C GLU A 89 17.08 -12.96 14.65
N LEU A 90 16.57 -12.40 13.54
CA LEU A 90 15.18 -11.99 13.40
C LEU A 90 14.19 -13.14 13.62
N ARG A 91 14.58 -14.36 13.29
CA ARG A 91 13.77 -15.58 13.36
C ARG A 91 14.18 -16.53 14.49
N LYS A 92 15.01 -16.08 15.43
CA LYS A 92 15.54 -16.89 16.55
C LYS A 92 14.44 -17.60 17.35
N SER A 93 13.32 -16.95 17.61
CA SER A 93 12.17 -17.56 18.31
C SER A 93 11.50 -18.70 17.57
N LYS A 94 11.80 -18.88 16.28
CA LYS A 94 11.29 -19.97 15.43
C LYS A 94 12.34 -21.05 15.18
N GLY A 95 13.53 -20.95 15.76
CA GLY A 95 14.60 -21.95 15.66
C GLY A 95 15.14 -22.14 14.24
N VAL A 96 15.16 -21.08 13.42
CA VAL A 96 15.68 -21.16 12.04
C VAL A 96 17.19 -21.36 12.06
N THR A 97 17.67 -22.39 11.33
CA THR A 97 19.10 -22.66 11.18
C THR A 97 19.72 -21.83 10.05
N PRO A 98 21.07 -21.62 10.04
CA PRO A 98 21.74 -20.92 8.95
C PRO A 98 21.47 -21.51 7.56
N GLU A 99 21.42 -22.86 7.45
CA GLU A 99 21.12 -23.53 6.19
C GLU A 99 19.70 -23.26 5.70
N GLN A 100 18.73 -23.23 6.63
CA GLN A 100 17.34 -22.87 6.32
C GLN A 100 17.22 -21.41 5.92
N ALA A 101 17.93 -20.52 6.60
CA ALA A 101 17.99 -19.11 6.29
C ALA A 101 18.59 -18.90 4.89
N ALA A 102 19.76 -19.47 4.60
CA ALA A 102 20.42 -19.38 3.30
C ALA A 102 19.51 -19.87 2.16
N LYS A 103 18.84 -21.02 2.35
CA LYS A 103 17.88 -21.55 1.37
C LYS A 103 16.68 -20.60 1.16
N THR A 104 16.16 -19.98 2.22
CA THR A 104 15.02 -19.07 2.13
C THR A 104 15.41 -17.78 1.41
N LEU A 105 16.61 -17.27 1.67
CA LEU A 105 17.15 -16.04 1.10
C LEU A 105 17.51 -16.14 -0.39
N LYS A 106 17.55 -17.35 -0.96
CA LYS A 106 17.63 -17.52 -2.43
C LYS A 106 16.31 -17.19 -3.15
N ARG A 107 15.22 -16.98 -2.41
CA ARG A 107 13.96 -16.51 -2.97
C ARG A 107 13.96 -14.99 -3.04
N ASN A 108 13.79 -14.43 -4.24
CA ASN A 108 13.89 -13.00 -4.50
C ASN A 108 13.02 -12.12 -3.58
N ASN A 109 11.81 -12.58 -3.22
CA ASN A 109 10.93 -11.85 -2.31
C ASN A 109 11.51 -11.75 -0.88
N TYR A 110 12.11 -12.80 -0.35
CA TYR A 110 12.80 -12.77 0.94
C TYR A 110 14.10 -11.96 0.87
N PHE A 111 14.87 -12.19 -0.19
CA PHE A 111 16.13 -11.48 -0.42
C PHE A 111 15.90 -9.97 -0.52
N GLY A 112 14.96 -9.53 -1.36
CA GLY A 112 14.63 -8.12 -1.52
C GLY A 112 14.13 -7.50 -0.21
N THR A 113 13.31 -8.23 0.56
CA THR A 113 12.87 -7.75 1.89
C THR A 113 14.04 -7.57 2.85
N MET A 114 15.05 -8.47 2.80
CA MET A 114 16.25 -8.31 3.61
C MET A 114 17.12 -7.14 3.16
N LEU A 115 17.20 -6.82 1.86
CA LEU A 115 17.90 -5.61 1.40
C LEU A 115 17.29 -4.35 2.05
N VAL A 116 15.97 -4.26 2.14
CA VAL A 116 15.30 -3.17 2.87
C VAL A 116 15.62 -3.25 4.37
N LYS A 117 15.56 -4.42 4.98
CA LYS A 117 15.87 -4.61 6.41
C LYS A 117 17.29 -4.23 6.78
N MET A 118 18.24 -4.45 5.89
CA MET A 118 19.65 -4.09 6.05
C MET A 118 19.96 -2.62 5.72
N GLY A 119 18.97 -1.86 5.28
CA GLY A 119 19.14 -0.46 4.89
C GLY A 119 19.90 -0.25 3.56
N VAL A 120 19.97 -1.30 2.73
CA VAL A 120 20.52 -1.21 1.37
C VAL A 120 19.54 -0.50 0.43
N ALA A 121 18.25 -0.64 0.71
CA ALA A 121 17.19 0.05 0.00
C ALA A 121 16.18 0.67 0.98
N ASP A 122 15.47 1.71 0.52
CA ASP A 122 14.45 2.42 1.30
C ASP A 122 13.09 1.73 1.23
N ALA A 123 12.79 1.03 0.13
CA ALA A 123 11.47 0.49 -0.15
C ALA A 123 11.54 -0.77 -1.03
N LEU A 124 10.44 -1.54 -1.07
CA LEU A 124 10.29 -2.70 -1.96
C LEU A 124 8.92 -2.69 -2.65
N LEU A 125 8.93 -3.03 -3.92
CA LEU A 125 7.74 -3.31 -4.72
C LEU A 125 7.91 -4.66 -5.42
N GLY A 126 6.96 -5.59 -5.20
CA GLY A 126 6.98 -6.91 -5.80
C GLY A 126 5.57 -7.46 -5.99
N GLY A 127 5.43 -8.71 -6.44
CA GLY A 127 4.12 -9.37 -6.60
C GLY A 127 3.59 -9.44 -8.03
N ALA A 128 4.34 -8.93 -9.02
CA ALA A 128 3.94 -9.00 -10.42
C ALA A 128 3.80 -10.45 -10.94
N THR A 129 4.52 -11.40 -10.34
CA THR A 129 4.53 -12.81 -10.78
C THR A 129 4.11 -13.82 -9.70
N TYR A 130 3.96 -13.39 -8.45
CA TYR A 130 3.61 -14.26 -7.33
C TYR A 130 2.42 -13.72 -6.51
N SER A 131 2.00 -14.44 -5.47
CA SER A 131 0.81 -14.08 -4.70
C SER A 131 1.09 -12.96 -3.70
N THR A 132 0.06 -12.17 -3.33
CA THR A 132 0.12 -11.18 -2.23
C THR A 132 0.67 -11.79 -0.93
N ALA A 133 0.36 -13.05 -0.63
CA ALA A 133 0.90 -13.73 0.54
C ALA A 133 2.42 -13.89 0.49
N ASP A 134 3.01 -13.97 -0.70
CA ASP A 134 4.47 -14.07 -0.89
C ASP A 134 5.18 -12.73 -0.73
N THR A 135 4.48 -11.60 -0.90
CA THR A 135 4.97 -10.27 -0.52
C THR A 135 4.79 -10.00 0.98
N VAL A 136 3.58 -10.26 1.49
CA VAL A 136 3.21 -9.90 2.86
C VAL A 136 3.94 -10.75 3.89
N ARG A 137 4.15 -12.05 3.62
CA ARG A 137 4.81 -12.96 4.58
C ARG A 137 6.23 -12.55 4.96
N PRO A 138 7.17 -12.29 4.02
CA PRO A 138 8.50 -11.79 4.39
C PRO A 138 8.42 -10.40 5.04
N ALA A 139 7.53 -9.50 4.61
CA ALA A 139 7.35 -8.20 5.24
C ALA A 139 6.98 -8.33 6.73
N LEU A 140 5.97 -9.15 7.07
CA LEU A 140 5.57 -9.42 8.45
C LEU A 140 6.66 -10.11 9.28
N GLN A 141 7.43 -10.97 8.66
CA GLN A 141 8.46 -11.75 9.35
C GLN A 141 9.73 -10.97 9.66
N LEU A 142 10.12 -10.05 8.78
CA LEU A 142 11.43 -9.41 8.78
C LEU A 142 11.36 -7.90 9.08
N ILE A 143 10.42 -7.19 8.45
CA ILE A 143 10.20 -5.76 8.67
C ILE A 143 9.36 -5.53 9.92
N LYS A 144 8.29 -6.32 10.10
CA LYS A 144 7.31 -6.22 11.19
C LYS A 144 6.49 -4.92 11.13
N THR A 145 5.59 -4.76 12.09
CA THR A 145 4.84 -3.51 12.25
C THR A 145 5.72 -2.41 12.85
N LYS A 146 5.44 -1.18 12.49
CA LYS A 146 6.06 -0.01 13.11
C LYS A 146 5.65 0.11 14.59
N PRO A 147 6.44 0.78 15.44
CA PRO A 147 6.07 1.03 16.82
C PRO A 147 4.70 1.73 16.91
N GLY A 148 3.80 1.17 17.73
CA GLY A 148 2.44 1.68 17.90
C GLY A 148 1.39 1.08 16.96
N SER A 149 1.78 0.38 15.89
CA SER A 149 0.84 -0.34 15.04
C SER A 149 0.63 -1.78 15.50
N SER A 150 -0.63 -2.14 15.68
CA SER A 150 -1.04 -3.48 16.11
C SER A 150 -1.22 -4.47 14.95
N CYS A 151 -1.43 -3.95 13.74
CA CYS A 151 -1.64 -4.76 12.55
C CYS A 151 -1.06 -4.11 11.29
N VAL A 152 -0.92 -4.91 10.25
CA VAL A 152 -0.72 -4.42 8.87
C VAL A 152 -2.08 -4.37 8.20
N SER A 153 -2.35 -3.30 7.50
CA SER A 153 -3.58 -3.10 6.74
C SER A 153 -3.31 -2.69 5.30
N SER A 154 -4.35 -2.43 4.54
CA SER A 154 -4.22 -1.97 3.16
C SER A 154 -5.11 -0.77 2.86
N CYS A 155 -4.60 0.12 2.01
CA CYS A 155 -5.34 1.19 1.41
C CYS A 155 -5.37 1.06 -0.11
N PHE A 156 -6.52 1.38 -0.72
CA PHE A 156 -6.61 1.70 -2.14
C PHE A 156 -6.94 3.18 -2.30
N ILE A 157 -6.17 3.86 -3.14
CA ILE A 157 -6.48 5.22 -3.58
C ILE A 157 -7.19 5.12 -4.93
N LEU A 158 -8.39 5.63 -4.99
CA LEU A 158 -9.21 5.66 -6.20
C LEU A 158 -9.23 7.06 -6.77
N VAL A 159 -8.98 7.18 -8.07
CA VAL A 159 -8.91 8.47 -8.76
C VAL A 159 -9.75 8.43 -10.02
N ARG A 160 -10.55 9.44 -10.25
CA ARG A 160 -11.21 9.65 -11.54
C ARG A 160 -11.34 11.14 -11.86
N PRO A 161 -11.37 11.51 -13.16
CA PRO A 161 -11.68 12.88 -13.56
C PRO A 161 -13.10 13.27 -13.10
N SER A 162 -13.25 14.43 -12.50
CA SER A 162 -14.58 14.98 -12.18
C SER A 162 -15.07 15.90 -13.28
N ALA A 163 -16.37 16.15 -13.30
CA ALA A 163 -16.98 17.08 -14.24
C ALA A 163 -16.52 18.55 -14.06
N THR A 164 -15.90 18.86 -12.94
CA THR A 164 -15.33 20.20 -12.63
C THR A 164 -13.91 20.40 -13.11
N GLY A 165 -13.29 19.35 -13.68
CA GLY A 165 -11.89 19.38 -14.15
C GLY A 165 -10.85 19.06 -13.07
N GLU A 166 -11.24 18.98 -11.81
CA GLU A 166 -10.40 18.43 -10.74
C GLU A 166 -10.64 16.92 -10.61
N ASN A 167 -9.61 16.16 -10.20
CA ASN A 167 -9.78 14.74 -9.95
C ASN A 167 -10.53 14.51 -8.63
N GLU A 168 -11.50 13.60 -8.66
CA GLU A 168 -12.06 13.01 -7.45
C GLU A 168 -11.07 11.95 -6.94
N VAL A 169 -10.64 12.09 -5.69
CA VAL A 169 -9.68 11.17 -5.04
C VAL A 169 -10.32 10.62 -3.78
N LEU A 170 -10.37 9.29 -3.66
CA LEU A 170 -10.97 8.59 -2.52
C LEU A 170 -9.96 7.61 -1.93
N ALA A 171 -10.00 7.41 -0.61
CA ALA A 171 -9.24 6.39 0.10
C ALA A 171 -10.17 5.30 0.63
N MET A 172 -9.82 4.02 0.42
CA MET A 172 -10.61 2.86 0.83
C MET A 172 -9.74 1.84 1.58
N GLY A 173 -10.13 1.46 2.79
CA GLY A 173 -9.42 0.47 3.62
C GLY A 173 -10.33 -0.26 4.63
N ASP A 174 -9.97 -1.44 5.13
CA ASP A 174 -9.01 -2.38 4.56
C ASP A 174 -9.67 -3.20 3.45
N CYS A 175 -8.99 -3.37 2.33
CA CYS A 175 -9.57 -4.04 1.16
C CYS A 175 -8.81 -5.32 0.75
N ALA A 176 -7.68 -5.67 1.42
CA ALA A 176 -6.81 -6.74 0.93
C ALA A 176 -6.13 -7.60 2.01
N ILE A 177 -6.06 -7.19 3.27
CA ILE A 177 -5.23 -7.85 4.31
C ILE A 177 -6.06 -8.47 5.43
N ASN A 178 -6.87 -7.68 6.15
CA ASN A 178 -7.56 -8.17 7.34
C ASN A 178 -8.93 -8.76 7.00
N LEU A 179 -9.09 -10.06 7.22
CA LEU A 179 -10.34 -10.78 6.90
C LEU A 179 -11.51 -10.24 7.70
N LYS A 180 -11.35 -10.14 9.02
CA LYS A 180 -12.35 -9.63 9.98
C LYS A 180 -11.64 -8.81 11.05
N PRO A 181 -11.34 -7.54 10.78
CA PRO A 181 -10.67 -6.68 11.74
C PRO A 181 -11.54 -6.46 12.99
N SER A 182 -10.90 -6.39 14.16
CA SER A 182 -11.54 -6.01 15.42
C SER A 182 -11.87 -4.51 15.44
N GLU A 183 -12.64 -4.08 16.44
CA GLU A 183 -12.94 -2.64 16.66
C GLU A 183 -11.66 -1.82 16.83
N ASP A 184 -10.66 -2.35 17.56
CA ASP A 184 -9.36 -1.70 17.75
C ASP A 184 -8.59 -1.57 16.45
N GLN A 185 -8.54 -2.66 15.67
CA GLN A 185 -7.89 -2.66 14.37
C GLN A 185 -8.59 -1.71 13.38
N LEU A 186 -9.93 -1.67 13.37
CA LEU A 186 -10.67 -0.73 12.51
C LEU A 186 -10.39 0.73 12.86
N ALA A 187 -10.26 1.06 14.15
CA ALA A 187 -9.89 2.42 14.58
C ALA A 187 -8.47 2.78 14.11
N GLU A 188 -7.51 1.87 14.22
CA GLU A 188 -6.14 2.05 13.73
C GLU A 188 -6.11 2.17 12.19
N ILE A 189 -6.81 1.27 11.49
CA ILE A 189 -6.93 1.30 10.01
C ILE A 189 -7.47 2.64 9.54
N ALA A 190 -8.46 3.21 10.24
CA ALA A 190 -9.03 4.51 9.87
C ALA A 190 -7.99 5.62 9.89
N TRP A 191 -7.14 5.66 10.92
CA TRP A 191 -6.04 6.60 11.03
C TRP A 191 -5.01 6.39 9.92
N GLU A 192 -4.55 5.16 9.73
CA GLU A 192 -3.54 4.81 8.74
C GLU A 192 -3.99 5.14 7.31
N VAL A 193 -5.26 4.83 6.98
CA VAL A 193 -5.84 5.15 5.66
C VAL A 193 -5.99 6.66 5.47
N ALA A 194 -6.39 7.39 6.50
CA ALA A 194 -6.49 8.84 6.46
C ALA A 194 -5.12 9.50 6.24
N GLU A 195 -4.08 9.06 6.99
CA GLU A 195 -2.71 9.56 6.81
C GLU A 195 -2.17 9.22 5.41
N CYS A 196 -2.40 8.01 4.91
CA CYS A 196 -2.06 7.64 3.53
C CYS A 196 -2.76 8.57 2.52
N GLY A 197 -4.05 8.84 2.71
CA GLY A 197 -4.84 9.72 1.83
C GLY A 197 -4.27 11.15 1.72
N LYS A 198 -3.69 11.68 2.78
CA LYS A 198 -3.09 13.03 2.79
C LYS A 198 -1.95 13.17 1.77
N HIS A 199 -1.17 12.10 1.53
CA HIS A 199 -0.11 12.11 0.51
C HIS A 199 -0.66 12.30 -0.91
N PHE A 200 -1.95 11.97 -1.10
CA PHE A 200 -2.66 12.14 -2.37
C PHE A 200 -3.50 13.42 -2.42
N GLY A 201 -3.32 14.32 -1.43
CA GLY A 201 -4.02 15.59 -1.36
C GLY A 201 -5.44 15.47 -0.82
N ILE A 202 -5.82 14.36 -0.20
CA ILE A 202 -7.10 14.20 0.48
C ILE A 202 -7.06 14.98 1.80
N ASP A 203 -8.08 15.80 2.05
CA ASP A 203 -8.43 16.28 3.39
C ASP A 203 -9.42 15.26 4.00
N PRO A 204 -8.98 14.36 4.91
CA PRO A 204 -9.73 13.15 5.22
C PRO A 204 -11.05 13.46 5.92
N LYS A 205 -12.15 12.89 5.42
CA LYS A 205 -13.46 12.80 6.06
C LYS A 205 -13.83 11.32 6.10
N VAL A 206 -13.67 10.71 7.27
CA VAL A 206 -13.66 9.26 7.43
C VAL A 206 -15.05 8.74 7.76
N ALA A 207 -15.56 7.83 6.94
CA ALA A 207 -16.82 7.14 7.15
C ALA A 207 -16.58 5.65 7.48
N PHE A 208 -17.06 5.20 8.63
CA PHE A 208 -17.13 3.77 8.97
C PHE A 208 -18.41 3.19 8.35
N LEU A 209 -18.23 2.31 7.37
CA LEU A 209 -19.32 1.82 6.53
C LEU A 209 -20.06 0.64 7.14
N SER A 210 -21.39 0.65 6.96
CA SER A 210 -22.31 -0.39 7.38
C SER A 210 -23.55 -0.39 6.49
N TYR A 211 -24.38 -1.41 6.60
CA TYR A 211 -25.75 -1.36 6.07
C TYR A 211 -26.70 -0.51 6.93
N SER A 212 -26.22 0.02 8.06
CA SER A 212 -26.94 0.89 9.00
C SER A 212 -26.40 2.32 8.96
N THR A 213 -27.26 3.28 9.28
CA THR A 213 -26.90 4.70 9.47
C THR A 213 -27.39 5.13 10.84
N LEU A 214 -26.45 5.44 11.76
CA LEU A 214 -26.69 5.98 13.11
C LEU A 214 -27.85 5.27 13.85
N GLY A 215 -27.82 3.93 13.88
CA GLY A 215 -28.79 3.12 14.59
C GLY A 215 -30.03 2.70 13.80
N SER A 216 -30.08 2.94 12.49
CA SER A 216 -31.20 2.50 11.64
C SER A 216 -31.30 0.99 11.50
N GLY A 217 -30.18 0.26 11.65
CA GLY A 217 -30.09 -1.19 11.69
C GLY A 217 -29.66 -1.72 13.06
N LYS A 218 -29.72 -3.03 13.25
CA LYS A 218 -29.30 -3.72 14.48
C LYS A 218 -28.53 -4.98 14.11
N GLY A 219 -27.53 -5.35 14.90
CA GLY A 219 -26.74 -6.55 14.75
C GLY A 219 -25.29 -6.34 15.14
N GLU A 220 -24.57 -7.45 15.34
CA GLU A 220 -23.17 -7.43 15.80
C GLU A 220 -22.25 -6.64 14.87
N ASP A 221 -22.45 -6.73 13.54
CA ASP A 221 -21.65 -5.98 12.56
C ASP A 221 -21.93 -4.47 12.61
N VAL A 222 -23.17 -4.07 12.93
CA VAL A 222 -23.54 -2.65 13.14
C VAL A 222 -22.87 -2.13 14.40
N ASP A 223 -22.97 -2.87 15.49
CA ASP A 223 -22.38 -2.51 16.79
C ASP A 223 -20.86 -2.41 16.69
N LYS A 224 -20.21 -3.36 15.98
CA LYS A 224 -18.78 -3.33 15.71
C LYS A 224 -18.37 -2.01 15.02
N MET A 225 -19.04 -1.63 13.94
CA MET A 225 -18.67 -0.43 13.19
C MET A 225 -18.95 0.86 13.97
N ARG A 226 -20.04 0.91 14.75
CA ARG A 226 -20.34 2.01 15.66
C ARG A 226 -19.29 2.18 16.74
N ASN A 227 -18.92 1.07 17.40
CA ASN A 227 -17.94 1.05 18.47
C ASN A 227 -16.54 1.43 17.93
N ALA A 228 -16.16 0.91 16.78
CA ALA A 228 -14.90 1.25 16.12
C ALA A 228 -14.83 2.75 15.76
N ALA A 229 -15.91 3.32 15.24
CA ALA A 229 -15.99 4.76 14.95
C ALA A 229 -15.89 5.62 16.22
N ALA A 230 -16.59 5.22 17.30
CA ALA A 230 -16.51 5.91 18.59
C ALA A 230 -15.08 5.87 19.15
N LYS A 231 -14.44 4.72 19.10
CA LYS A 231 -13.05 4.54 19.54
C LYS A 231 -12.06 5.35 18.70
N ALA A 232 -12.24 5.38 17.38
CA ALA A 232 -11.40 6.18 16.50
C ALA A 232 -11.54 7.68 16.77
N LYS A 233 -12.75 8.18 17.06
CA LYS A 233 -12.99 9.57 17.48
C LYS A 233 -12.27 9.91 18.78
N GLU A 234 -12.24 8.99 19.75
CA GLU A 234 -11.53 9.17 21.03
C GLU A 234 -10.01 9.20 20.83
N LEU A 235 -9.46 8.27 20.05
CA LEU A 235 -8.02 8.16 19.82
C LEU A 235 -7.48 9.27 18.91
N TYR A 236 -8.26 9.72 17.94
CA TYR A 236 -7.85 10.68 16.90
C TYR A 236 -8.80 11.88 16.79
N PRO A 237 -8.91 12.73 17.84
CA PRO A 237 -9.90 13.80 17.92
C PRO A 237 -9.75 14.89 16.86
N SER A 238 -8.61 14.99 16.21
CA SER A 238 -8.36 15.92 15.10
C SER A 238 -8.85 15.42 13.74
N LEU A 239 -9.24 14.14 13.64
CA LEU A 239 -9.71 13.54 12.40
C LEU A 239 -11.23 13.57 12.34
N PRO A 240 -11.84 14.18 11.31
CA PRO A 240 -13.29 14.12 11.11
C PRO A 240 -13.74 12.69 10.82
N ILE A 241 -14.45 12.08 11.74
CA ILE A 241 -14.89 10.68 11.68
C ILE A 241 -16.39 10.62 11.91
N GLU A 242 -17.10 9.78 11.15
CA GLU A 242 -18.50 9.44 11.41
C GLU A 242 -18.75 7.95 11.16
N GLY A 243 -19.69 7.40 11.91
CA GLY A 243 -20.12 6.00 11.74
C GLY A 243 -21.03 5.52 12.88
N GLU A 244 -21.80 4.49 12.62
CA GLU A 244 -21.83 3.72 11.35
C GLU A 244 -22.69 4.45 10.30
N LEU A 245 -22.26 4.42 9.04
CA LEU A 245 -22.96 5.04 7.92
C LEU A 245 -23.18 4.04 6.77
N GLN A 246 -24.37 4.09 6.16
CA GLN A 246 -24.56 3.53 4.84
C GLN A 246 -23.77 4.34 3.80
N PHE A 247 -23.34 3.69 2.72
CA PHE A 247 -22.51 4.36 1.71
C PHE A 247 -23.22 5.56 1.05
N ASP A 248 -24.52 5.45 0.77
CA ASP A 248 -25.33 6.55 0.23
C ASP A 248 -25.40 7.76 1.17
N ALA A 249 -25.49 7.51 2.48
CA ALA A 249 -25.45 8.57 3.49
C ALA A 249 -24.04 9.19 3.62
N ALA A 250 -22.97 8.39 3.43
CA ALA A 250 -21.61 8.88 3.48
C ALA A 250 -21.28 9.84 2.33
N VAL A 251 -21.76 9.57 1.10
CA VAL A 251 -21.34 10.30 -0.11
C VAL A 251 -22.37 11.27 -0.68
N SER A 252 -23.66 11.11 -0.37
CA SER A 252 -24.72 11.95 -0.93
C SER A 252 -25.17 13.06 0.00
N PRO A 253 -24.92 14.34 -0.30
CA PRO A 253 -25.39 15.47 0.52
C PRO A 253 -26.92 15.47 0.72
N ARG A 254 -27.66 14.98 -0.28
CA ARG A 254 -29.14 14.89 -0.18
C ARG A 254 -29.56 13.85 0.86
N VAL A 255 -28.93 12.67 0.83
CA VAL A 255 -29.23 11.58 1.77
C VAL A 255 -28.79 11.96 3.18
N ALA A 256 -27.60 12.54 3.32
CA ALA A 256 -27.05 12.99 4.59
C ALA A 256 -27.96 14.01 5.30
N ARG A 257 -28.48 14.99 4.58
CA ARG A 257 -29.44 15.95 5.17
C ARG A 257 -30.64 15.30 5.82
N THR A 258 -31.07 14.15 5.32
CA THR A 258 -32.24 13.43 5.87
C THR A 258 -31.84 12.46 6.98
N LYS A 259 -30.75 11.71 6.79
CA LYS A 259 -30.35 10.64 7.71
C LYS A 259 -29.39 11.10 8.82
N CYS A 260 -28.56 12.12 8.54
CA CYS A 260 -27.45 12.55 9.41
C CYS A 260 -27.31 14.09 9.41
N PRO A 261 -28.37 14.88 9.74
CA PRO A 261 -28.38 16.35 9.54
C PRO A 261 -27.30 17.11 10.32
N ASN A 262 -26.73 16.50 11.37
CA ASN A 262 -25.74 17.11 12.25
C ASN A 262 -24.32 16.59 12.02
N SER A 263 -24.09 15.72 11.03
CA SER A 263 -22.78 15.15 10.76
C SER A 263 -21.96 16.08 9.85
N GLU A 264 -20.70 16.32 10.24
CA GLU A 264 -19.72 17.06 9.43
C GLU A 264 -19.06 16.19 8.35
N VAL A 265 -19.25 14.87 8.39
CA VAL A 265 -18.67 13.90 7.48
C VAL A 265 -19.68 13.37 6.47
N ALA A 266 -20.90 13.07 6.92
CA ALA A 266 -21.93 12.51 6.06
C ALA A 266 -22.23 13.42 4.86
N GLY A 267 -22.36 12.81 3.68
CA GLY A 267 -22.61 13.50 2.41
C GLY A 267 -21.39 14.08 1.72
N GLN A 268 -20.21 14.01 2.35
CA GLN A 268 -18.94 14.50 1.82
C GLN A 268 -17.73 13.63 2.21
N ALA A 269 -17.98 12.39 2.67
CA ALA A 269 -16.91 11.45 2.99
C ALA A 269 -16.06 11.14 1.75
N ASN A 270 -14.76 11.04 1.97
CA ASN A 270 -13.76 10.71 0.95
C ASN A 270 -12.77 9.62 1.40
N THR A 271 -12.93 9.15 2.64
CA THR A 271 -12.14 8.07 3.23
C THR A 271 -13.10 7.06 3.85
N PHE A 272 -13.04 5.80 3.38
CA PHE A 272 -14.04 4.78 3.68
C PHE A 272 -13.40 3.58 4.36
N ILE A 273 -13.93 3.21 5.54
CA ILE A 273 -13.48 2.07 6.32
C ILE A 273 -14.54 0.98 6.25
N PHE A 274 -14.14 -0.19 5.74
CA PHE A 274 -15.02 -1.32 5.51
C PHE A 274 -15.05 -2.28 6.71
N PRO A 275 -16.19 -2.94 6.98
CA PRO A 275 -16.34 -3.83 8.14
C PRO A 275 -15.52 -5.12 8.05
N ASP A 276 -15.21 -5.57 6.84
CA ASP A 276 -14.46 -6.79 6.55
C ASP A 276 -13.91 -6.77 5.12
N ILE A 277 -13.04 -7.75 4.82
CA ILE A 277 -12.36 -7.83 3.52
C ILE A 277 -13.33 -8.05 2.35
N ASN A 278 -14.48 -8.73 2.55
CA ASN A 278 -15.41 -8.96 1.46
C ASN A 278 -16.03 -7.64 1.01
N ALA A 279 -16.50 -6.84 1.97
CA ALA A 279 -17.08 -5.54 1.68
C ALA A 279 -16.04 -4.61 1.03
N GLY A 280 -14.81 -4.54 1.55
CA GLY A 280 -13.74 -3.70 1.03
C GLY A 280 -13.28 -4.14 -0.37
N ASN A 281 -12.99 -5.44 -0.54
CA ASN A 281 -12.49 -5.98 -1.80
C ASN A 281 -13.53 -5.89 -2.94
N ILE A 282 -14.79 -6.18 -2.65
CA ILE A 282 -15.87 -6.05 -3.62
C ILE A 282 -16.11 -4.56 -3.92
N GLY A 283 -16.15 -3.71 -2.89
CA GLY A 283 -16.44 -2.28 -3.00
C GLY A 283 -15.47 -1.54 -3.91
N TYR A 284 -14.15 -1.66 -3.66
CA TYR A 284 -13.18 -0.98 -4.52
C TYR A 284 -13.18 -1.48 -5.97
N LYS A 285 -13.41 -2.80 -6.19
CA LYS A 285 -13.50 -3.35 -7.56
C LYS A 285 -14.72 -2.87 -8.30
N ILE A 286 -15.86 -2.72 -7.64
CA ILE A 286 -17.06 -2.13 -8.22
C ILE A 286 -16.77 -0.67 -8.62
N ALA A 287 -16.17 0.12 -7.73
CA ALA A 287 -15.80 1.49 -8.02
C ALA A 287 -14.83 1.56 -9.21
N GLN A 288 -13.80 0.71 -9.23
CA GLN A 288 -12.85 0.64 -10.34
C GLN A 288 -13.52 0.27 -11.67
N ARG A 289 -14.28 -0.84 -11.70
CA ARG A 289 -14.76 -1.42 -12.95
C ARG A 289 -16.04 -0.77 -13.49
N LEU A 290 -16.94 -0.32 -12.62
CA LEU A 290 -18.21 0.30 -12.98
C LEU A 290 -18.22 1.81 -12.73
N GLY A 291 -17.45 2.28 -11.77
CA GLY A 291 -17.35 3.70 -11.41
C GLY A 291 -16.28 4.47 -12.20
N ASN A 292 -15.53 3.80 -13.09
CA ASN A 292 -14.45 4.38 -13.89
C ASN A 292 -13.36 5.07 -13.05
N PHE A 293 -13.05 4.49 -11.88
CA PHE A 293 -11.90 4.92 -11.10
C PHE A 293 -10.66 4.15 -11.52
N ASP A 294 -9.54 4.84 -11.63
CA ASP A 294 -8.23 4.21 -11.54
C ASP A 294 -7.98 3.87 -10.07
N ALA A 295 -7.50 2.64 -9.77
CA ALA A 295 -7.26 2.17 -8.42
C ALA A 295 -5.76 1.90 -8.21
N TYR A 296 -5.16 2.64 -7.28
CA TYR A 296 -3.76 2.48 -6.88
C TYR A 296 -3.70 1.73 -5.55
N GLY A 297 -3.07 0.55 -5.56
CA GLY A 297 -3.00 -0.32 -4.39
C GLY A 297 -2.89 -1.81 -4.75
N PRO A 298 -2.83 -2.70 -3.74
CA PRO A 298 -2.91 -2.35 -2.31
C PRO A 298 -1.65 -1.64 -1.81
N ILE A 299 -1.82 -0.52 -1.13
CA ILE A 299 -0.76 0.15 -0.38
C ILE A 299 -0.79 -0.46 1.02
N LEU A 300 0.29 -1.12 1.42
CA LEU A 300 0.39 -1.74 2.75
C LEU A 300 0.76 -0.68 3.79
N LEU A 301 0.00 -0.65 4.87
CA LEU A 301 0.11 0.30 5.96
C LEU A 301 0.51 -0.41 7.26
N GLY A 302 1.10 0.32 8.19
CA GLY A 302 1.49 -0.22 9.50
C GLY A 302 2.82 -0.98 9.51
N LEU A 303 3.52 -1.13 8.38
CA LEU A 303 4.86 -1.73 8.31
C LEU A 303 5.95 -0.74 8.73
N ASN A 304 7.04 -1.26 9.32
CA ASN A 304 8.21 -0.47 9.75
C ASN A 304 9.16 -0.10 8.59
N ALA A 305 8.81 -0.40 7.36
CA ALA A 305 9.39 0.10 6.12
C ALA A 305 8.39 -0.10 4.98
N PRO A 306 8.40 0.73 3.93
CA PRO A 306 7.47 0.60 2.82
C PRO A 306 7.74 -0.65 1.99
N ILE A 307 6.79 -1.57 2.03
CA ILE A 307 6.76 -2.74 1.15
C ILE A 307 5.36 -2.80 0.57
N ASN A 308 5.25 -2.79 -0.75
CA ASN A 308 3.96 -2.88 -1.42
C ASN A 308 3.90 -4.05 -2.39
N ASP A 309 2.67 -4.47 -2.67
CA ASP A 309 2.33 -5.61 -3.52
C ASP A 309 1.76 -5.14 -4.86
N LEU A 310 2.09 -5.85 -5.91
CA LEU A 310 1.52 -5.66 -7.23
C LEU A 310 0.46 -6.73 -7.51
N SER A 311 -0.54 -6.38 -8.30
CA SER A 311 -1.40 -7.38 -8.90
C SER A 311 -0.63 -8.14 -9.99
N ARG A 312 -0.80 -9.46 -10.09
CA ARG A 312 -0.27 -10.26 -11.21
C ARG A 312 -0.78 -9.80 -12.58
N GLY A 313 -1.91 -9.12 -12.61
CA GLY A 313 -2.48 -8.51 -13.81
C GLY A 313 -2.12 -7.03 -14.00
N CYS A 314 -1.14 -6.50 -13.28
CA CYS A 314 -0.69 -5.12 -13.44
C CYS A 314 -0.04 -4.88 -14.80
N ASN A 315 -0.06 -3.64 -15.24
CA ASN A 315 0.69 -3.16 -16.39
C ASN A 315 1.90 -2.30 -15.94
N ALA A 316 2.77 -1.93 -16.86
CA ALA A 316 3.99 -1.15 -16.56
C ALA A 316 3.68 0.23 -15.96
N GLU A 317 2.56 0.85 -16.32
CA GLU A 317 2.11 2.12 -15.78
C GLU A 317 1.72 2.00 -14.30
N GLU A 318 1.03 0.91 -13.93
CA GLU A 318 0.72 0.59 -12.54
C GLU A 318 1.98 0.32 -11.73
N VAL A 319 2.96 -0.41 -12.29
CA VAL A 319 4.26 -0.64 -11.64
C VAL A 319 4.99 0.69 -11.39
N TYR A 320 5.09 1.54 -12.42
CA TYR A 320 5.73 2.85 -12.32
C TYR A 320 5.09 3.72 -11.23
N SER A 321 3.77 3.79 -11.21
CA SER A 321 3.01 4.56 -10.24
C SER A 321 3.18 4.03 -8.82
N MET A 322 3.03 2.72 -8.64
CA MET A 322 3.19 2.08 -7.33
C MET A 322 4.62 2.20 -6.81
N ALA A 323 5.63 2.23 -7.68
CA ALA A 323 7.02 2.45 -7.27
C ALA A 323 7.20 3.86 -6.66
N ILE A 324 6.65 4.88 -7.29
CA ILE A 324 6.68 6.27 -6.78
C ILE A 324 5.94 6.36 -5.45
N ILE A 325 4.74 5.82 -5.36
CA ILE A 325 3.95 5.78 -4.13
C ILE A 325 4.74 5.09 -3.00
N THR A 326 5.29 3.90 -3.28
CA THR A 326 6.01 3.11 -2.29
C THR A 326 7.24 3.84 -1.78
N ALA A 327 8.02 4.43 -2.68
CA ALA A 327 9.21 5.19 -2.31
C ALA A 327 8.90 6.50 -1.55
N ALA A 328 7.81 7.19 -1.90
CA ALA A 328 7.39 8.40 -1.21
C ALA A 328 7.00 8.15 0.24
N LEU A 329 6.43 6.98 0.54
CA LEU A 329 6.10 6.57 1.92
C LEU A 329 7.35 6.40 2.80
N ALA A 330 8.53 6.14 2.22
CA ALA A 330 9.79 6.02 2.97
C ALA A 330 10.26 7.35 3.60
N ASN A 331 9.70 8.48 3.22
CA ASN A 331 10.02 9.79 3.81
C ASN A 331 9.32 10.04 5.15
N ASN A 332 8.42 9.14 5.58
CA ASN A 332 7.55 9.33 6.75
C ASN A 332 7.73 8.25 7.83
N ILE A 333 8.79 7.45 7.71
CA ILE A 333 9.13 6.39 8.68
C ILE A 333 10.37 6.77 9.49
#